data_698b925b78bcd5d325240313730c7453
#
_entry.id   698b925b78bcd5d325240313730c7453
#
_cell.length_a   1.000
_cell.length_b   1.000
_cell.length_c   1.000
_cell.angle_alpha   90.00
_cell.angle_beta   90.00
_cell.angle_gamma   90.00
#
_symmetry.space_group_name_H-M   'P 1'
#
loop_
_entity.id
_entity.type
_entity.pdbx_description
1 polymer ?
#
loop_
_entity_poly.entity_id
_entity_poly.type
_entity_poly.pdbx_seq_one_letter_code
_entity_poly.pdbx_strand_id
1 'polypeptide(L)'
;MIGKLFHAALILGLLLALPSLAEAQTQIEPVTVGWLDGPPITPTGVSWGVPWARGVTPQNQAFALETADGKALPLETWPLAFWPDGSLKWSGFATVIDAGQAGPFTLKPRQGEPAASPAIQVRKSDTTVEIDTGPLRCRIPSWGDRLVESMSVDGREVARDGRLVCILQEGPGSEADAAAPRERFESKIEKMTLEQSGPVRAVVRLEGVHKGVRSAREWLPFVVRLYFYAGQSAVRMVHTIVYDGVEQRDFIRGLGVVFAVPLREQIQNRHVRFSGEGAGLWAEPIQPAKGRDRRFAAYPDGTDIYPDQVAGRRVPNREQLDLRGQGWLADWAIWSDFKLDQPNANGFTIVKRTGPDSCWLAAGAGRRASGLVFVGDVSGGLAVSVKNFWQSYPSGLEVRRAASQEAELLTWLWSPDAPAMDLRHYSDRAHGLEAVYEDVQPGFSTANGVARTSELTLFPTGSVPTKEETVNMAQAGARPTLLVCSPEYLHAQGAFGVWSLPDRSTPLKRAIEDQLDATVAFYQKQIDQHGWYGFWDYGDVMHSYE
;
A
#
# COMPACT_ATOMS: atom_id res chain seq x y z
N MET A 1 -92.32 -41.58 -28.25
CA MET A 1 -92.40 -42.23 -26.94
C MET A 1 -91.11 -42.93 -26.67
N ILE A 2 -90.37 -42.46 -25.67
CA ILE A 2 -89.60 -43.23 -24.69
C ILE A 2 -88.43 -44.05 -25.29
N GLY A 3 -87.22 -43.83 -25.05
CA GLY A 3 -86.51 -44.08 -23.82
C GLY A 3 -85.06 -43.65 -23.89
N LYS A 4 -84.65 -43.01 -22.88
CA LYS A 4 -83.25 -42.61 -22.60
C LYS A 4 -82.47 -43.81 -22.10
N LEU A 5 -81.34 -44.10 -22.72
CA LEU A 5 -80.30 -44.98 -22.13
C LEU A 5 -79.08 -44.18 -21.72
N PHE A 6 -78.78 -44.27 -20.44
CA PHE A 6 -77.58 -43.73 -19.81
C PHE A 6 -76.35 -44.54 -20.21
N HIS A 7 -75.33 -43.88 -20.72
CA HIS A 7 -73.98 -44.45 -20.77
C HIS A 7 -73.11 -43.69 -19.76
N ALA A 8 -72.77 -44.34 -18.68
CA ALA A 8 -71.76 -43.88 -17.74
C ALA A 8 -70.38 -44.20 -18.33
N ALA A 9 -69.67 -43.18 -18.73
CA ALA A 9 -68.28 -43.32 -19.14
C ALA A 9 -67.41 -43.20 -17.88
N LEU A 10 -66.72 -44.29 -17.59
CA LEU A 10 -65.72 -44.37 -16.53
C LEU A 10 -64.43 -43.70 -17.03
N ILE A 11 -64.14 -42.45 -16.61
CA ILE A 11 -62.88 -41.81 -16.89
C ILE A 11 -61.88 -42.29 -15.82
N LEU A 12 -61.02 -43.23 -16.24
CA LEU A 12 -59.86 -43.67 -15.47
C LEU A 12 -58.79 -42.62 -15.54
N GLY A 13 -58.65 -41.78 -14.52
CA GLY A 13 -57.58 -40.76 -14.41
C GLY A 13 -56.23 -41.41 -14.23
N LEU A 14 -55.45 -41.46 -15.29
CA LEU A 14 -54.03 -41.81 -15.22
C LEU A 14 -53.26 -40.59 -14.67
N LEU A 15 -53.02 -40.54 -13.38
CA LEU A 15 -52.07 -39.61 -12.74
C LEU A 15 -50.67 -40.00 -13.19
N LEU A 16 -50.19 -39.36 -14.27
CA LEU A 16 -48.78 -39.32 -14.60
C LEU A 16 -48.07 -38.54 -13.48
N ALA A 17 -47.45 -39.24 -12.55
CA ALA A 17 -46.45 -38.69 -11.66
C ALA A 17 -45.26 -38.28 -12.55
N LEU A 18 -45.21 -36.99 -12.88
CA LEU A 18 -43.99 -36.39 -13.39
C LEU A 18 -42.95 -36.56 -12.28
N PRO A 19 -41.82 -37.22 -12.55
CA PRO A 19 -40.72 -37.14 -11.58
C PRO A 19 -40.37 -35.64 -11.45
N SER A 20 -40.47 -35.10 -10.27
CA SER A 20 -39.86 -33.82 -9.97
C SER A 20 -38.39 -34.00 -10.32
N LEU A 21 -37.96 -33.32 -11.38
CA LEU A 21 -36.52 -33.05 -11.59
C LEU A 21 -36.09 -32.29 -10.34
N ALA A 22 -35.67 -33.03 -9.34
CA ALA A 22 -34.82 -32.45 -8.30
C ALA A 22 -33.66 -31.87 -9.07
N GLU A 23 -33.62 -30.55 -9.22
CA GLU A 23 -32.41 -29.86 -9.65
C GLU A 23 -31.31 -30.41 -8.76
N ALA A 24 -30.43 -31.20 -9.34
CA ALA A 24 -29.23 -31.63 -8.68
C ALA A 24 -28.51 -30.34 -8.28
N GLN A 25 -28.61 -29.96 -7.00
CA GLN A 25 -27.84 -28.86 -6.46
C GLN A 25 -26.40 -29.17 -6.82
N THR A 26 -25.87 -28.45 -7.79
CA THR A 26 -24.47 -28.57 -8.17
C THR A 26 -23.65 -28.29 -6.93
N GLN A 27 -23.01 -29.31 -6.38
CA GLN A 27 -22.21 -29.17 -5.16
C GLN A 27 -21.03 -28.25 -5.50
N ILE A 28 -20.89 -27.18 -4.73
CA ILE A 28 -19.75 -26.27 -4.87
C ILE A 28 -18.51 -27.00 -4.37
N GLU A 29 -17.57 -27.29 -5.28
CA GLU A 29 -16.32 -27.95 -4.95
C GLU A 29 -15.42 -27.00 -4.13
N PRO A 30 -14.66 -27.52 -3.16
CA PRO A 30 -13.66 -26.74 -2.45
C PRO A 30 -12.61 -26.15 -3.40
N VAL A 31 -12.23 -24.91 -3.13
CA VAL A 31 -11.23 -24.19 -3.93
C VAL A 31 -9.91 -24.11 -3.16
N THR A 32 -8.84 -24.55 -3.80
CA THR A 32 -7.48 -24.40 -3.26
C THR A 32 -6.93 -23.03 -3.65
N VAL A 33 -6.46 -22.27 -2.66
CA VAL A 33 -5.73 -21.00 -2.86
C VAL A 33 -4.33 -21.11 -2.27
N GLY A 34 -3.36 -20.55 -2.96
CA GLY A 34 -1.94 -20.60 -2.56
C GLY A 34 -1.29 -19.23 -2.63
N TRP A 35 -0.12 -19.11 -2.02
CA TRP A 35 0.70 -17.91 -2.15
C TRP A 35 1.32 -17.83 -3.54
N LEU A 36 1.26 -16.65 -4.17
CA LEU A 36 1.93 -16.40 -5.45
C LEU A 36 3.46 -16.39 -5.27
N ASP A 37 3.97 -15.65 -4.28
CA ASP A 37 5.40 -15.40 -4.06
C ASP A 37 5.92 -15.94 -2.71
N GLY A 38 5.12 -16.77 -2.03
CA GLY A 38 5.46 -17.31 -0.71
C GLY A 38 4.69 -16.68 0.45
N PRO A 39 4.83 -17.26 1.67
CA PRO A 39 4.09 -16.84 2.85
C PRO A 39 4.52 -15.45 3.34
N PRO A 40 3.65 -14.74 4.10
CA PRO A 40 3.97 -13.44 4.66
C PRO A 40 5.10 -13.53 5.69
N ILE A 41 5.99 -12.55 5.68
CA ILE A 41 7.10 -12.45 6.66
C ILE A 41 6.68 -11.77 7.96
N THR A 42 5.55 -11.04 7.96
CA THR A 42 4.91 -10.44 9.12
C THR A 42 3.45 -10.86 9.16
N PRO A 43 2.79 -10.90 10.32
CA PRO A 43 1.34 -11.08 10.38
C PRO A 43 0.67 -10.05 9.48
N THR A 44 -0.23 -10.49 8.60
CA THR A 44 -0.80 -9.59 7.59
C THR A 44 -2.26 -9.88 7.30
N GLY A 45 -3.00 -8.83 6.97
CA GLY A 45 -4.30 -8.93 6.34
C GLY A 45 -4.15 -9.07 4.84
N VAL A 46 -4.83 -10.03 4.25
CA VAL A 46 -4.80 -10.29 2.81
C VAL A 46 -6.21 -10.36 2.25
N SER A 47 -6.39 -9.88 1.00
CA SER A 47 -7.64 -10.04 0.28
C SER A 47 -7.39 -10.47 -1.16
N TRP A 48 -8.30 -11.31 -1.67
CA TRP A 48 -8.22 -11.90 -2.99
C TRP A 48 -9.62 -12.09 -3.58
N GLY A 49 -9.68 -12.49 -4.86
CA GLY A 49 -10.92 -12.81 -5.54
C GLY A 49 -10.94 -14.27 -6.02
N VAL A 50 -12.12 -14.88 -6.03
CA VAL A 50 -12.36 -16.20 -6.59
C VAL A 50 -13.48 -16.13 -7.62
N PRO A 51 -13.26 -16.56 -8.86
CA PRO A 51 -14.32 -16.68 -9.86
C PRO A 51 -15.10 -17.99 -9.68
N TRP A 52 -16.34 -17.98 -10.14
CA TRP A 52 -17.26 -19.11 -10.10
C TRP A 52 -17.87 -19.34 -11.49
N ALA A 53 -18.06 -20.60 -11.87
CA ALA A 53 -18.76 -20.94 -13.08
C ALA A 53 -20.24 -20.50 -12.99
N ARG A 54 -20.83 -20.21 -14.15
CA ARG A 54 -22.20 -19.77 -14.27
C ARG A 54 -23.18 -20.82 -13.71
N GLY A 55 -24.14 -20.38 -12.89
CA GLY A 55 -25.17 -21.24 -12.31
C GLY A 55 -24.74 -22.09 -11.10
N VAL A 56 -23.46 -22.02 -10.69
CA VAL A 56 -22.89 -22.90 -9.65
C VAL A 56 -23.08 -22.33 -8.24
N THR A 57 -22.76 -21.07 -8.03
CA THR A 57 -22.65 -20.48 -6.69
C THR A 57 -23.79 -19.48 -6.44
N PRO A 58 -24.68 -19.76 -5.48
CA PRO A 58 -25.75 -18.83 -5.11
C PRO A 58 -25.20 -17.51 -4.54
N GLN A 59 -26.00 -16.44 -4.69
CA GLN A 59 -25.63 -15.09 -4.26
C GLN A 59 -25.29 -14.96 -2.77
N ASN A 60 -25.96 -15.74 -1.93
CA ASN A 60 -25.81 -15.72 -0.46
C ASN A 60 -24.98 -16.87 0.08
N GLN A 61 -24.14 -17.51 -0.74
CA GLN A 61 -23.28 -18.60 -0.30
C GLN A 61 -22.27 -18.12 0.73
N ALA A 62 -22.26 -18.76 1.89
CA ALA A 62 -21.24 -18.57 2.91
C ALA A 62 -20.06 -19.53 2.70
N PHE A 63 -18.86 -19.09 3.09
CA PHE A 63 -17.62 -19.84 2.93
C PHE A 63 -16.85 -19.95 4.24
N ALA A 64 -15.98 -20.95 4.32
CA ALA A 64 -14.95 -21.10 5.35
C ALA A 64 -13.58 -21.27 4.68
N LEU A 65 -12.53 -20.75 5.32
CA LEU A 65 -11.14 -20.92 4.91
C LEU A 65 -10.43 -21.77 5.94
N GLU A 66 -9.70 -22.78 5.50
CA GLU A 66 -8.95 -23.68 6.37
C GLU A 66 -7.51 -23.83 5.88
N THR A 67 -6.60 -23.98 6.83
CA THR A 67 -5.20 -24.35 6.58
C THR A 67 -5.11 -25.82 6.17
N ALA A 68 -3.93 -26.26 5.71
CA ALA A 68 -3.71 -27.65 5.30
C ALA A 68 -3.92 -28.67 6.42
N ASP A 69 -3.73 -28.27 7.69
CA ASP A 69 -4.00 -29.09 8.89
C ASP A 69 -5.43 -28.98 9.42
N GLY A 70 -6.32 -28.27 8.68
CA GLY A 70 -7.74 -28.16 9.00
C GLY A 70 -8.11 -27.07 10.03
N LYS A 71 -7.17 -26.21 10.42
CA LYS A 71 -7.46 -25.07 11.30
C LYS A 71 -8.27 -24.03 10.53
N ALA A 72 -9.43 -23.64 11.08
CA ALA A 72 -10.24 -22.57 10.51
C ALA A 72 -9.58 -21.20 10.69
N LEU A 73 -9.60 -20.39 9.65
CA LEU A 73 -9.12 -19.00 9.64
C LEU A 73 -10.32 -18.03 9.61
N PRO A 74 -10.17 -16.81 10.21
CA PRO A 74 -11.15 -15.76 10.04
C PRO A 74 -11.36 -15.47 8.56
N LEU A 75 -12.62 -15.35 8.14
CA LEU A 75 -12.94 -15.08 6.74
C LEU A 75 -14.08 -14.09 6.62
N GLU A 76 -13.88 -13.08 5.79
CA GLU A 76 -14.94 -12.20 5.31
C GLU A 76 -15.13 -12.40 3.81
N THR A 77 -16.39 -12.35 3.35
CA THR A 77 -16.78 -12.59 1.96
C THR A 77 -17.75 -11.51 1.51
N TRP A 78 -17.59 -11.04 0.26
CA TRP A 78 -18.54 -10.12 -0.37
C TRP A 78 -18.63 -10.41 -1.89
N PRO A 79 -19.81 -10.15 -2.51
CA PRO A 79 -19.95 -10.29 -3.95
C PRO A 79 -19.18 -9.18 -4.68
N LEU A 80 -18.55 -9.52 -5.79
CA LEU A 80 -17.87 -8.58 -6.71
C LEU A 80 -18.60 -8.48 -8.05
N ALA A 81 -19.09 -9.60 -8.58
CA ALA A 81 -19.81 -9.62 -9.84
C ALA A 81 -20.80 -10.81 -9.89
N PHE A 82 -21.81 -10.67 -10.73
CA PHE A 82 -22.85 -11.68 -10.96
C PHE A 82 -22.91 -12.08 -12.43
N TRP A 83 -23.31 -13.31 -12.68
CA TRP A 83 -23.74 -13.76 -14.00
C TRP A 83 -25.16 -13.25 -14.30
N PRO A 84 -25.60 -13.23 -15.57
CA PRO A 84 -26.96 -12.79 -15.91
C PRO A 84 -28.09 -13.59 -15.26
N ASP A 85 -27.83 -14.81 -14.80
CA ASP A 85 -28.79 -15.66 -14.07
C ASP A 85 -28.85 -15.35 -12.56
N GLY A 86 -28.08 -14.37 -12.09
CA GLY A 86 -28.02 -13.96 -10.68
C GLY A 86 -27.04 -14.78 -9.82
N SER A 87 -26.43 -15.84 -10.36
CA SER A 87 -25.36 -16.56 -9.65
C SER A 87 -24.09 -15.71 -9.52
N LEU A 88 -23.27 -15.99 -8.51
CA LEU A 88 -21.99 -15.29 -8.34
C LEU A 88 -21.06 -15.59 -9.50
N LYS A 89 -20.48 -14.54 -10.08
CA LYS A 89 -19.36 -14.63 -11.03
C LYS A 89 -18.03 -14.45 -10.33
N TRP A 90 -17.96 -13.51 -9.38
CA TRP A 90 -16.78 -13.24 -8.56
C TRP A 90 -17.18 -12.95 -7.13
N SER A 91 -16.43 -13.53 -6.21
CA SER A 91 -16.48 -13.18 -4.79
C SER A 91 -15.14 -12.65 -4.32
N GLY A 92 -15.18 -11.60 -3.51
CA GLY A 92 -14.03 -11.10 -2.77
C GLY A 92 -13.95 -11.77 -1.41
N PHE A 93 -12.73 -11.99 -0.95
CA PHE A 93 -12.42 -12.59 0.34
C PHE A 93 -11.36 -11.78 1.07
N ALA A 94 -11.42 -11.78 2.40
CA ALA A 94 -10.39 -11.23 3.26
C ALA A 94 -10.15 -12.14 4.46
N THR A 95 -8.88 -12.27 4.85
CA THR A 95 -8.46 -12.99 6.04
C THR A 95 -7.25 -12.33 6.68
N VAL A 96 -6.87 -12.80 7.86
CA VAL A 96 -5.61 -12.45 8.54
C VAL A 96 -4.78 -13.71 8.70
N ILE A 97 -3.52 -13.63 8.34
CA ILE A 97 -2.58 -14.74 8.30
C ILE A 97 -1.37 -14.41 9.18
N ASP A 98 -0.93 -15.39 9.96
CA ASP A 98 0.28 -15.29 10.78
C ASP A 98 1.57 -15.30 9.91
N ALA A 99 2.64 -14.72 10.42
CA ALA A 99 3.94 -14.76 9.77
C ALA A 99 4.40 -16.21 9.53
N GLY A 100 4.93 -16.48 8.33
CA GLY A 100 5.42 -17.81 7.95
C GLY A 100 4.35 -18.87 7.72
N GLN A 101 3.06 -18.55 7.85
CA GLN A 101 1.96 -19.49 7.61
C GLN A 101 1.96 -19.96 6.16
N ALA A 102 2.41 -21.18 5.95
CA ALA A 102 2.44 -21.79 4.61
C ALA A 102 1.03 -22.13 4.12
N GLY A 103 0.85 -22.08 2.78
CA GLY A 103 -0.31 -22.66 2.10
C GLY A 103 -0.08 -24.14 1.75
N PRO A 104 -0.97 -24.77 1.00
CA PRO A 104 -2.19 -24.18 0.47
C PRO A 104 -3.30 -24.04 1.52
N PHE A 105 -4.28 -23.18 1.21
CA PHE A 105 -5.50 -23.04 2.00
C PHE A 105 -6.68 -23.60 1.21
N THR A 106 -7.69 -24.11 1.92
CA THR A 106 -8.91 -24.63 1.32
C THR A 106 -10.08 -23.71 1.62
N LEU A 107 -10.65 -23.11 0.59
CA LEU A 107 -11.91 -22.37 0.63
C LEU A 107 -13.04 -23.34 0.32
N LYS A 108 -13.99 -23.51 1.24
CA LYS A 108 -15.13 -24.43 1.05
C LYS A 108 -16.46 -23.76 1.41
N PRO A 109 -17.56 -24.20 0.77
CA PRO A 109 -18.89 -23.75 1.15
C PRO A 109 -19.18 -24.14 2.59
N ARG A 110 -19.88 -23.26 3.31
CA ARG A 110 -20.23 -23.47 4.70
C ARG A 110 -21.72 -23.25 4.92
N GLN A 111 -22.29 -24.02 5.83
CA GLN A 111 -23.59 -23.78 6.42
C GLN A 111 -23.41 -23.29 7.85
N GLY A 112 -24.23 -22.33 8.29
CA GLY A 112 -24.20 -21.79 9.65
C GLY A 112 -23.28 -20.56 9.83
N GLU A 113 -23.19 -20.07 11.08
CA GLU A 113 -22.49 -18.86 11.45
C GLU A 113 -20.94 -18.98 11.41
N PRO A 114 -20.23 -17.86 11.16
CA PRO A 114 -18.76 -17.85 11.20
C PRO A 114 -18.23 -18.21 12.59
N ALA A 115 -17.05 -18.84 12.64
CA ALA A 115 -16.32 -18.97 13.89
C ALA A 115 -16.08 -17.57 14.49
N ALA A 116 -16.27 -17.45 15.82
CA ALA A 116 -15.99 -16.21 16.52
C ALA A 116 -14.51 -15.81 16.29
N SER A 117 -14.29 -14.61 15.81
CA SER A 117 -12.97 -14.03 15.54
C SER A 117 -12.89 -12.65 16.16
N PRO A 118 -11.70 -12.17 16.54
CA PRO A 118 -11.54 -10.75 16.84
C PRO A 118 -12.11 -9.92 15.69
N ALA A 119 -13.10 -9.10 15.97
CA ALA A 119 -13.76 -8.30 14.95
C ALA A 119 -13.28 -6.86 15.02
N ILE A 120 -13.09 -6.24 13.85
CA ILE A 120 -12.90 -4.79 13.76
C ILE A 120 -14.13 -4.10 14.34
N GLN A 121 -13.89 -3.12 15.19
CA GLN A 121 -14.94 -2.23 15.68
C GLN A 121 -14.96 -0.96 14.85
N VAL A 122 -16.05 -0.66 14.20
CA VAL A 122 -16.25 0.57 13.42
C VAL A 122 -17.30 1.43 14.11
N ARG A 123 -16.94 2.64 14.49
CA ARG A 123 -17.85 3.64 15.03
C ARG A 123 -17.92 4.83 14.10
N LYS A 124 -19.08 5.08 13.54
CA LYS A 124 -19.31 6.20 12.64
C LYS A 124 -20.16 7.28 13.34
N SER A 125 -19.68 8.53 13.27
CA SER A 125 -20.45 9.72 13.61
C SER A 125 -20.63 10.60 12.35
N ASP A 126 -21.27 11.75 12.50
CA ASP A 126 -21.44 12.71 11.40
C ASP A 126 -20.10 13.32 10.94
N THR A 127 -19.11 13.40 11.83
CA THR A 127 -17.83 14.08 11.58
C THR A 127 -16.64 13.16 11.47
N THR A 128 -16.73 11.91 11.97
CA THR A 128 -15.59 10.99 12.03
C THR A 128 -16.02 9.54 11.88
N VAL A 129 -15.09 8.73 11.37
CA VAL A 129 -15.10 7.27 11.51
C VAL A 129 -13.93 6.87 12.39
N GLU A 130 -14.20 6.08 13.44
CA GLU A 130 -13.18 5.45 14.28
C GLU A 130 -13.13 3.97 13.95
N ILE A 131 -11.93 3.48 13.63
CA ILE A 131 -11.62 2.07 13.38
C ILE A 131 -10.76 1.56 14.52
N ASP A 132 -11.20 0.50 15.18
CA ASP A 132 -10.45 -0.21 16.22
C ASP A 132 -10.22 -1.65 15.75
N THR A 133 -8.96 -1.99 15.47
CA THR A 133 -8.54 -3.32 15.00
C THR A 133 -8.11 -4.25 16.14
N GLY A 134 -8.10 -3.74 17.36
CA GLY A 134 -7.49 -4.33 18.55
C GLY A 134 -6.19 -3.61 18.90
N PRO A 135 -5.08 -3.85 18.22
CA PRO A 135 -3.81 -3.15 18.50
C PRO A 135 -3.79 -1.69 18.00
N LEU A 136 -4.60 -1.33 17.01
CA LEU A 136 -4.66 0.02 16.44
C LEU A 136 -6.05 0.63 16.63
N ARG A 137 -6.07 1.90 17.09
CA ARG A 137 -7.22 2.77 16.96
C ARG A 137 -6.88 3.93 16.01
N CYS A 138 -7.68 4.08 14.94
CA CYS A 138 -7.50 5.13 13.94
C CYS A 138 -8.77 5.98 13.81
N ARG A 139 -8.62 7.30 13.86
CA ARG A 139 -9.71 8.27 13.65
C ARG A 139 -9.54 8.96 12.30
N ILE A 140 -10.61 8.98 11.53
CA ILE A 140 -10.67 9.49 10.15
C ILE A 140 -11.79 10.53 10.09
N PRO A 141 -11.49 11.80 9.81
CA PRO A 141 -12.52 12.82 9.69
C PRO A 141 -13.31 12.67 8.38
N SER A 142 -14.59 13.04 8.41
CA SER A 142 -15.47 12.96 7.24
C SER A 142 -15.23 14.07 6.22
N TRP A 143 -14.57 15.15 6.64
CA TRP A 143 -14.27 16.36 5.84
C TRP A 143 -13.08 17.11 6.44
N GLY A 144 -12.54 18.08 5.73
CA GLY A 144 -11.40 18.88 6.17
C GLY A 144 -10.15 18.57 5.36
N ASP A 145 -8.99 18.82 5.94
CA ASP A 145 -7.68 18.68 5.29
C ASP A 145 -6.95 17.36 5.62
N ARG A 146 -7.45 16.61 6.61
CA ARG A 146 -6.77 15.41 7.14
C ARG A 146 -7.39 14.14 6.61
N LEU A 147 -6.56 13.26 6.06
CA LEU A 147 -6.92 11.87 5.74
C LEU A 147 -7.05 11.02 7.00
N VAL A 148 -6.20 11.31 7.99
CA VAL A 148 -6.13 10.65 9.29
C VAL A 148 -5.99 11.72 10.36
N GLU A 149 -6.91 11.74 11.32
CA GLU A 149 -6.83 12.64 12.46
C GLU A 149 -5.80 12.13 13.48
N SER A 150 -5.88 10.84 13.84
CA SER A 150 -4.94 10.21 14.77
C SER A 150 -4.84 8.71 14.60
N MET A 151 -3.68 8.16 14.96
CA MET A 151 -3.39 6.74 15.11
C MET A 151 -2.84 6.46 16.50
N SER A 152 -3.42 5.53 17.22
CA SER A 152 -2.99 5.14 18.57
C SER A 152 -2.73 3.64 18.66
N VAL A 153 -1.62 3.27 19.28
CA VAL A 153 -1.24 1.89 19.61
C VAL A 153 -1.17 1.78 21.13
N ASP A 154 -1.80 0.76 21.70
CA ASP A 154 -1.89 0.53 23.15
C ASP A 154 -2.38 1.79 23.92
N GLY A 155 -3.35 2.50 23.33
CA GLY A 155 -3.94 3.71 23.88
C GLY A 155 -3.05 4.97 23.77
N ARG A 156 -1.86 4.87 23.16
CA ARG A 156 -0.94 5.98 22.92
C ARG A 156 -1.01 6.47 21.49
N GLU A 157 -1.25 7.75 21.29
CA GLU A 157 -1.15 8.39 19.98
C GLU A 157 0.30 8.38 19.49
N VAL A 158 0.54 7.75 18.33
CA VAL A 158 1.88 7.58 17.73
C VAL A 158 2.01 8.32 16.39
N ALA A 159 0.89 8.71 15.78
CA ALA A 159 0.86 9.54 14.59
C ALA A 159 -0.46 10.32 14.52
N ARG A 160 -0.42 11.48 13.88
CA ARG A 160 -1.61 12.32 13.67
C ARG A 160 -1.48 13.20 12.44
N ASP A 161 -2.56 13.92 12.11
CA ASP A 161 -2.61 14.96 11.07
C ASP A 161 -2.11 14.47 9.70
N GLY A 162 -2.47 13.22 9.33
CA GLY A 162 -2.11 12.65 8.02
C GLY A 162 -2.75 13.43 6.89
N ARG A 163 -1.95 13.97 5.95
CA ARG A 163 -2.41 14.81 4.83
C ARG A 163 -1.67 14.47 3.55
N LEU A 164 -2.31 14.69 2.40
CA LEU A 164 -1.59 14.79 1.14
C LEU A 164 -0.92 16.17 1.04
N VAL A 165 0.20 16.21 0.34
CA VAL A 165 0.91 17.43 0.00
C VAL A 165 1.30 17.41 -1.47
N CYS A 166 1.02 18.51 -2.17
CA CYS A 166 1.50 18.76 -3.53
C CYS A 166 2.20 20.12 -3.56
N ILE A 167 3.33 20.18 -4.23
CA ILE A 167 4.04 21.42 -4.53
C ILE A 167 3.88 21.68 -6.02
N LEU A 168 3.10 22.67 -6.37
CA LEU A 168 2.98 23.15 -7.74
C LEU A 168 4.14 24.09 -8.04
N GLN A 169 4.69 23.99 -9.24
CA GLN A 169 5.66 24.94 -9.80
C GLN A 169 5.09 25.52 -11.10
N GLU A 170 5.21 26.81 -11.27
CA GLU A 170 4.78 27.47 -12.50
C GLU A 170 5.89 27.34 -13.57
N GLY A 171 5.58 26.53 -14.60
CA GLY A 171 6.51 26.24 -15.68
C GLY A 171 7.56 25.14 -15.35
N PRO A 172 8.32 24.69 -16.36
CA PRO A 172 9.25 23.57 -16.24
C PRO A 172 10.42 23.85 -15.28
N GLY A 173 10.81 25.11 -15.13
CA GLY A 173 12.04 25.51 -14.45
C GLY A 173 13.28 25.06 -15.21
N SER A 174 14.29 25.92 -15.33
CA SER A 174 15.64 25.51 -15.74
C SER A 174 16.53 25.44 -14.50
N GLU A 175 17.73 24.85 -14.60
CA GLU A 175 18.74 24.94 -13.54
C GLU A 175 19.06 26.39 -13.17
N ALA A 176 18.86 27.33 -14.11
CA ALA A 176 18.97 28.76 -13.90
C ALA A 176 17.74 29.38 -13.20
N ASP A 177 16.57 28.71 -13.23
CA ASP A 177 15.31 29.21 -12.67
C ASP A 177 15.02 28.63 -11.28
N ALA A 178 15.99 28.70 -10.37
CA ALA A 178 15.74 28.42 -8.93
C ALA A 178 14.62 29.29 -8.35
N ALA A 179 14.16 30.31 -9.08
CA ALA A 179 13.16 31.31 -8.74
C ALA A 179 11.76 31.04 -9.30
N ALA A 180 11.49 29.91 -9.98
CA ALA A 180 10.13 29.63 -10.48
C ALA A 180 9.14 29.66 -9.30
N PRO A 181 8.01 30.37 -9.42
CA PRO A 181 7.01 30.45 -8.35
C PRO A 181 6.54 29.04 -7.94
N ARG A 182 6.49 28.80 -6.64
CA ARG A 182 6.03 27.54 -6.05
C ARG A 182 4.93 27.79 -5.06
N GLU A 183 3.92 26.94 -5.10
CA GLU A 183 2.81 26.96 -4.16
C GLU A 183 2.58 25.59 -3.55
N ARG A 184 2.37 25.54 -2.24
CA ARG A 184 2.01 24.34 -1.51
C ARG A 184 0.50 24.17 -1.48
N PHE A 185 0.06 22.97 -1.77
CA PHE A 185 -1.31 22.49 -1.68
C PHE A 185 -1.38 21.33 -0.69
N GLU A 186 -2.49 21.22 0.00
CA GLU A 186 -2.79 20.11 0.91
C GLU A 186 -4.14 19.49 0.58
N SER A 187 -4.39 18.27 1.04
CA SER A 187 -5.66 17.58 0.83
C SER A 187 -6.83 18.41 1.35
N LYS A 188 -7.93 18.42 0.60
CA LYS A 188 -9.26 18.85 1.02
C LYS A 188 -10.23 17.70 0.75
N ILE A 189 -10.71 17.08 1.82
CA ILE A 189 -11.66 15.98 1.75
C ILE A 189 -13.04 16.53 1.43
N GLU A 190 -13.64 16.04 0.36
CA GLU A 190 -15.00 16.42 -0.07
C GLU A 190 -16.02 15.33 0.26
N LYS A 191 -15.56 14.06 0.24
CA LYS A 191 -16.43 12.92 0.51
C LYS A 191 -15.66 11.79 1.20
N MET A 192 -16.26 11.26 2.25
CA MET A 192 -15.82 10.04 2.92
C MET A 192 -16.90 8.95 2.79
N THR A 193 -16.48 7.75 2.40
CA THR A 193 -17.35 6.58 2.27
C THR A 193 -16.74 5.43 3.04
N LEU A 194 -17.51 4.83 3.94
CA LEU A 194 -17.19 3.54 4.53
C LEU A 194 -17.62 2.45 3.54
N GLU A 195 -16.68 1.96 2.73
CA GLU A 195 -16.95 0.97 1.68
C GLU A 195 -17.17 -0.43 2.25
N GLN A 196 -16.50 -0.76 3.36
CA GLN A 196 -16.66 -2.03 4.08
C GLN A 196 -16.48 -1.84 5.58
N SER A 197 -17.24 -2.61 6.37
CA SER A 197 -17.20 -2.62 7.83
C SER A 197 -17.44 -4.04 8.37
N GLY A 198 -16.79 -5.00 7.73
CA GLY A 198 -16.93 -6.41 8.12
C GLY A 198 -16.09 -6.78 9.34
N PRO A 199 -16.22 -8.02 9.81
CA PRO A 199 -15.51 -8.45 11.02
C PRO A 199 -13.99 -8.57 10.79
N VAL A 200 -13.55 -8.85 9.57
CA VAL A 200 -12.13 -9.08 9.27
C VAL A 200 -11.48 -7.85 8.67
N ARG A 201 -12.20 -7.11 7.81
CA ARG A 201 -11.69 -5.96 7.09
C ARG A 201 -12.63 -4.75 7.15
N ALA A 202 -12.05 -3.56 7.32
CA ALA A 202 -12.74 -2.30 7.09
C ALA A 202 -12.03 -1.50 6.00
N VAL A 203 -12.81 -0.81 5.16
CA VAL A 203 -12.27 0.03 4.07
C VAL A 203 -12.93 1.39 4.11
N VAL A 204 -12.11 2.43 4.24
CA VAL A 204 -12.56 3.82 4.17
C VAL A 204 -12.01 4.45 2.90
N ARG A 205 -12.89 5.03 2.08
CA ARG A 205 -12.57 5.79 0.88
C ARG A 205 -12.75 7.27 1.15
N LEU A 206 -11.73 8.05 0.82
CA LEU A 206 -11.70 9.51 0.87
C LEU A 206 -11.51 10.04 -0.54
N GLU A 207 -12.34 10.99 -0.94
CA GLU A 207 -12.30 11.67 -2.23
C GLU A 207 -12.19 13.17 -1.98
N GLY A 208 -11.42 13.86 -2.82
CA GLY A 208 -11.23 15.28 -2.68
C GLY A 208 -10.25 15.86 -3.69
N VAL A 209 -9.78 17.06 -3.42
CA VAL A 209 -8.85 17.81 -4.26
C VAL A 209 -7.70 18.35 -3.42
N HIS A 210 -6.61 18.75 -4.06
CA HIS A 210 -5.57 19.53 -3.39
C HIS A 210 -5.95 21.01 -3.41
N LYS A 211 -5.94 21.64 -2.23
CA LYS A 211 -6.27 23.06 -2.04
C LYS A 211 -5.04 23.86 -1.66
N GLY A 212 -4.86 25.00 -2.28
CA GLY A 212 -3.76 25.92 -1.99
C GLY A 212 -3.75 26.38 -0.53
N VAL A 213 -2.59 26.31 0.12
CA VAL A 213 -2.42 26.77 1.52
C VAL A 213 -2.53 28.29 1.61
N ARG A 214 -2.13 29.00 0.54
CA ARG A 214 -2.12 30.47 0.48
C ARG A 214 -3.10 31.05 -0.54
N SER A 215 -3.75 30.20 -1.34
CA SER A 215 -4.72 30.59 -2.36
C SER A 215 -6.03 29.83 -2.19
N ALA A 216 -7.07 30.27 -2.92
CA ALA A 216 -8.32 29.55 -3.01
C ALA A 216 -8.32 28.47 -4.12
N ARG A 217 -7.20 28.30 -4.83
CA ARG A 217 -7.10 27.35 -5.93
C ARG A 217 -7.26 25.92 -5.44
N GLU A 218 -8.01 25.14 -6.18
CA GLU A 218 -8.23 23.71 -5.99
C GLU A 218 -7.90 23.01 -7.31
N TRP A 219 -7.17 21.87 -7.25
CA TRP A 219 -6.79 21.08 -8.41
C TRP A 219 -6.31 19.68 -8.00
N LEU A 220 -5.91 18.86 -8.94
CA LEU A 220 -5.33 17.53 -8.77
C LEU A 220 -6.23 16.66 -7.88
N PRO A 221 -7.43 16.27 -8.37
CA PRO A 221 -8.35 15.38 -7.66
C PRO A 221 -7.64 14.10 -7.20
N PHE A 222 -8.06 13.60 -6.04
CA PHE A 222 -7.52 12.35 -5.50
C PHE A 222 -8.59 11.41 -4.96
N VAL A 223 -8.22 10.12 -4.93
CA VAL A 223 -8.94 9.09 -4.18
C VAL A 223 -7.94 8.37 -3.29
N VAL A 224 -8.24 8.31 -1.99
CA VAL A 224 -7.47 7.51 -1.02
C VAL A 224 -8.37 6.42 -0.45
N ARG A 225 -7.87 5.17 -0.42
CA ARG A 225 -8.49 4.08 0.33
C ARG A 225 -7.56 3.61 1.43
N LEU A 226 -8.10 3.53 2.63
CA LEU A 226 -7.43 2.99 3.81
C LEU A 226 -8.03 1.63 4.15
N TYR A 227 -7.19 0.60 4.20
CA TYR A 227 -7.57 -0.77 4.49
C TYR A 227 -7.06 -1.17 5.88
N PHE A 228 -7.98 -1.64 6.70
CA PHE A 228 -7.73 -2.10 8.06
C PHE A 228 -8.10 -3.57 8.18
N TYR A 229 -7.33 -4.33 8.96
CA TYR A 229 -7.59 -5.74 9.20
C TYR A 229 -7.60 -6.04 10.69
N ALA A 230 -8.47 -6.97 11.11
CA ALA A 230 -8.61 -7.38 12.51
C ALA A 230 -7.27 -7.87 13.09
N GLY A 231 -6.93 -7.43 14.29
CA GLY A 231 -5.68 -7.83 14.95
C GLY A 231 -4.40 -7.24 14.36
N GLN A 232 -4.48 -6.33 13.36
CA GLN A 232 -3.32 -5.72 12.72
C GLN A 232 -3.20 -4.23 13.08
N SER A 233 -1.98 -3.76 13.33
CA SER A 233 -1.69 -2.32 13.44
C SER A 233 -1.37 -1.68 12.09
N ALA A 234 -0.92 -2.46 11.11
CA ALA A 234 -0.61 -1.96 9.78
C ALA A 234 -1.86 -1.50 9.02
N VAL A 235 -1.74 -0.36 8.32
CA VAL A 235 -2.79 0.20 7.47
C VAL A 235 -2.25 0.32 6.05
N ARG A 236 -2.90 -0.37 5.10
CA ARG A 236 -2.60 -0.21 3.69
C ARG A 236 -3.32 1.02 3.16
N MET A 237 -2.59 1.92 2.53
CA MET A 237 -3.10 3.13 1.89
C MET A 237 -2.89 3.04 0.38
N VAL A 238 -3.97 3.17 -0.37
CA VAL A 238 -3.93 3.26 -1.84
C VAL A 238 -4.34 4.67 -2.23
N HIS A 239 -3.45 5.40 -2.87
CA HIS A 239 -3.60 6.79 -3.26
C HIS A 239 -3.60 6.91 -4.77
N THR A 240 -4.63 7.53 -5.34
CA THR A 240 -4.75 7.82 -6.77
C THR A 240 -4.90 9.32 -6.96
N ILE A 241 -4.12 9.90 -7.86
CA ILE A 241 -4.32 11.26 -8.38
C ILE A 241 -4.85 11.19 -9.80
N VAL A 242 -5.56 12.25 -10.20
CA VAL A 242 -5.95 12.49 -11.59
C VAL A 242 -5.50 13.90 -11.96
N TYR A 243 -4.71 14.02 -13.03
CA TYR A 243 -4.25 15.33 -13.48
C TYR A 243 -5.38 16.11 -14.17
N ASP A 244 -5.64 17.32 -13.70
CA ASP A 244 -6.66 18.25 -14.24
C ASP A 244 -6.10 19.67 -14.41
N GLY A 245 -4.76 19.80 -14.42
CA GLY A 245 -4.06 21.05 -14.60
C GLY A 245 -3.95 21.50 -16.07
N VAL A 246 -3.29 22.62 -16.26
CA VAL A 246 -2.87 23.11 -17.58
C VAL A 246 -1.40 22.75 -17.76
N GLU A 247 -1.10 21.78 -18.60
CA GLU A 247 0.20 21.15 -18.74
C GLU A 247 1.33 22.15 -19.12
N GLN A 248 1.02 23.25 -19.78
CA GLN A 248 1.98 24.30 -20.12
C GLN A 248 2.40 25.16 -18.94
N ARG A 249 1.63 25.12 -17.82
CA ARG A 249 1.85 25.98 -16.66
C ARG A 249 2.02 25.22 -15.36
N ASP A 250 1.24 24.13 -15.17
CA ASP A 250 1.05 23.48 -13.89
C ASP A 250 1.91 22.22 -13.76
N PHE A 251 3.13 22.42 -13.26
CA PHE A 251 4.11 21.36 -13.06
C PHE A 251 4.09 20.87 -11.62
N ILE A 252 4.12 19.56 -11.41
CA ILE A 252 4.19 18.97 -10.07
C ILE A 252 5.65 18.92 -9.63
N ARG A 253 6.04 19.81 -8.72
CA ARG A 253 7.38 19.84 -8.13
C ARG A 253 7.56 18.82 -7.01
N GLY A 254 6.51 18.51 -6.29
CA GLY A 254 6.49 17.53 -5.22
C GLY A 254 5.11 16.96 -5.00
N LEU A 255 5.02 15.66 -4.76
CA LEU A 255 3.77 14.97 -4.44
C LEU A 255 4.03 13.95 -3.35
N GLY A 256 3.27 13.96 -2.26
CA GLY A 256 3.53 13.05 -1.15
C GLY A 256 2.46 13.04 -0.07
N VAL A 257 2.79 12.36 1.01
CA VAL A 257 1.99 12.22 2.22
C VAL A 257 2.81 12.68 3.41
N VAL A 258 2.21 13.41 4.33
CA VAL A 258 2.84 13.89 5.56
C VAL A 258 2.05 13.44 6.78
N PHE A 259 2.77 13.06 7.83
CA PHE A 259 2.23 12.79 9.16
C PHE A 259 3.01 13.57 10.21
N ALA A 260 2.33 14.01 11.26
CA ALA A 260 2.94 14.48 12.48
C ALA A 260 3.14 13.29 13.43
N VAL A 261 4.33 13.14 13.98
CA VAL A 261 4.71 12.06 14.90
C VAL A 261 5.10 12.66 16.25
N PRO A 262 4.26 12.50 17.29
CA PRO A 262 4.56 13.02 18.64
C PRO A 262 5.78 12.32 19.25
N LEU A 263 6.75 13.11 19.75
CA LEU A 263 7.97 12.64 20.39
C LEU A 263 7.96 13.10 21.86
N ARG A 264 7.78 12.15 22.78
CA ARG A 264 7.56 12.44 24.21
C ARG A 264 8.79 12.19 25.07
N GLU A 265 9.71 11.36 24.57
CA GLU A 265 10.91 10.97 25.29
C GLU A 265 12.03 11.99 25.11
N GLN A 266 13.03 11.93 25.97
CA GLN A 266 14.24 12.74 25.81
C GLN A 266 14.96 12.42 24.49
N ILE A 267 15.75 13.37 24.01
CA ILE A 267 16.33 13.36 22.66
C ILE A 267 17.15 12.10 22.37
N GLN A 268 17.93 11.60 23.35
CA GLN A 268 18.73 10.38 23.21
C GLN A 268 17.90 9.10 23.07
N ASN A 269 16.60 9.14 23.38
CA ASN A 269 15.65 8.03 23.22
C ASN A 269 14.81 8.14 21.95
N ARG A 270 15.15 9.05 21.02
CA ARG A 270 14.46 9.26 19.74
C ARG A 270 15.29 8.73 18.59
N HIS A 271 14.62 8.17 17.57
CA HIS A 271 15.29 7.43 16.51
C HIS A 271 14.70 7.75 15.14
N VAL A 272 15.57 7.75 14.12
CA VAL A 272 15.20 7.75 12.70
C VAL A 272 15.85 6.54 12.04
N ARG A 273 15.10 5.88 11.14
CA ARG A 273 15.57 4.72 10.36
C ARG A 273 15.13 4.85 8.92
N PHE A 274 16.01 4.45 7.99
CA PHE A 274 15.71 4.29 6.58
C PHE A 274 16.12 2.90 6.13
N SER A 275 15.25 2.19 5.41
CA SER A 275 15.65 0.95 4.75
C SER A 275 16.53 1.26 3.54
N GLY A 276 17.65 0.56 3.44
CA GLY A 276 18.54 0.58 2.29
C GLY A 276 18.24 -0.51 1.28
N GLU A 277 19.28 -0.97 0.59
CA GLU A 277 19.17 -2.06 -0.38
C GLU A 277 19.03 -3.42 0.32
N GLY A 278 18.07 -4.24 -0.12
CA GLY A 278 17.84 -5.57 0.46
C GLY A 278 17.53 -5.52 1.96
N ALA A 279 18.36 -6.14 2.78
CA ALA A 279 18.29 -6.10 4.25
C ALA A 279 19.12 -4.94 4.85
N GLY A 280 19.57 -3.99 4.04
CA GLY A 280 20.29 -2.82 4.48
C GLY A 280 19.42 -1.90 5.31
N LEU A 281 19.99 -1.37 6.39
CA LEU A 281 19.33 -0.41 7.28
C LEU A 281 20.31 0.68 7.67
N TRP A 282 19.92 1.93 7.44
CA TRP A 282 20.51 3.07 8.07
C TRP A 282 19.67 3.46 9.29
N ALA A 283 20.27 3.57 10.45
CA ALA A 283 19.58 3.87 11.70
C ALA A 283 20.46 4.76 12.58
N GLU A 284 19.89 5.82 13.11
CA GLU A 284 20.61 6.74 14.01
C GLU A 284 19.68 7.27 15.10
N PRO A 285 20.14 7.30 16.38
CA PRO A 285 19.50 8.11 17.40
C PRO A 285 19.64 9.59 17.06
N ILE A 286 18.65 10.40 17.43
CA ILE A 286 18.67 11.86 17.20
C ILE A 286 19.89 12.51 17.83
N GLN A 287 20.32 12.00 19.00
CA GLN A 287 21.56 12.36 19.66
C GLN A 287 22.31 11.07 20.02
N PRO A 288 23.30 10.66 19.21
CA PRO A 288 24.10 9.47 19.51
C PRO A 288 24.87 9.62 20.82
N ALA A 289 24.79 8.61 21.67
CA ALA A 289 25.48 8.59 22.99
C ALA A 289 26.94 8.17 22.87
N LYS A 290 27.57 8.29 21.69
CA LYS A 290 28.94 7.92 21.41
C LYS A 290 29.60 8.88 20.40
N GLY A 291 30.75 9.45 20.77
CA GLY A 291 31.55 10.30 19.90
C GLY A 291 32.50 9.50 18.98
N ARG A 292 33.05 10.17 17.94
CA ARG A 292 34.05 9.59 17.03
C ARG A 292 35.36 9.23 17.71
N ASP A 293 35.70 9.92 18.78
CA ASP A 293 36.93 9.77 19.60
C ASP A 293 36.81 8.67 20.68
N ARG A 294 35.85 7.77 20.55
CA ARG A 294 35.53 6.67 21.46
C ARG A 294 34.95 7.11 22.80
N ARG A 295 34.69 8.40 23.03
CA ARG A 295 33.90 8.83 24.18
C ARG A 295 32.49 8.33 24.07
N PHE A 296 31.91 7.84 25.14
CA PHE A 296 30.52 7.38 25.23
C PHE A 296 29.91 7.84 26.58
N ALA A 297 28.61 8.08 26.54
CA ALA A 297 27.85 8.25 27.76
C ALA A 297 27.61 6.89 28.43
N ALA A 298 27.62 6.84 29.73
CA ALA A 298 27.58 5.60 30.51
C ALA A 298 26.46 5.60 31.55
N TYR A 299 26.01 4.40 31.89
CA TYR A 299 25.25 4.16 33.10
C TYR A 299 26.09 4.57 34.34
N PRO A 300 25.46 4.75 35.53
CA PRO A 300 26.20 5.10 36.74
C PRO A 300 27.30 4.10 37.12
N ASP A 301 27.17 2.84 36.70
CA ASP A 301 28.19 1.80 36.91
C ASP A 301 29.34 1.83 35.89
N GLY A 302 29.31 2.77 34.95
CA GLY A 302 30.32 2.93 33.89
C GLY A 302 30.05 2.12 32.62
N THR A 303 28.94 1.36 32.53
CA THR A 303 28.57 0.59 31.32
C THR A 303 28.14 1.53 30.18
N ASP A 304 28.66 1.29 28.97
CA ASP A 304 28.31 2.04 27.75
C ASP A 304 26.83 1.89 27.43
N ILE A 305 26.10 3.01 27.34
CA ILE A 305 24.67 3.02 26.97
C ILE A 305 24.42 2.94 25.48
N TYR A 306 25.44 3.13 24.63
CA TYR A 306 25.28 3.20 23.18
C TYR A 306 24.75 1.91 22.54
N PRO A 307 25.14 0.70 22.99
CA PRO A 307 24.55 -0.53 22.48
C PRO A 307 23.03 -0.64 22.71
N ASP A 308 22.55 -0.18 23.87
CA ASP A 308 21.11 -0.15 24.19
C ASP A 308 20.40 0.90 23.34
N GLN A 309 21.00 2.07 23.20
CA GLN A 309 20.47 3.14 22.37
C GLN A 309 20.31 2.70 20.91
N VAL A 310 21.35 2.12 20.29
CA VAL A 310 21.29 1.66 18.88
C VAL A 310 20.26 0.54 18.69
N ALA A 311 20.07 -0.29 19.70
CA ALA A 311 19.03 -1.33 19.68
C ALA A 311 17.62 -0.76 19.84
N GLY A 312 17.45 0.54 20.08
CA GLY A 312 16.15 1.18 20.32
C GLY A 312 15.59 0.91 21.72
N ARG A 313 16.43 0.43 22.63
CA ARG A 313 16.04 0.26 24.03
C ARG A 313 16.12 1.59 24.77
N ARG A 314 15.29 1.74 25.80
CA ARG A 314 15.30 2.93 26.66
C ARG A 314 16.64 3.06 27.37
N VAL A 315 17.26 4.22 27.21
CA VAL A 315 18.46 4.61 27.98
C VAL A 315 18.07 5.65 29.02
N PRO A 316 18.87 5.79 30.12
CA PRO A 316 18.59 6.73 31.19
C PRO A 316 18.44 8.16 30.69
N ASN A 317 17.69 8.96 31.44
CA ASN A 317 17.65 10.40 31.27
C ASN A 317 19.02 10.99 31.51
N ARG A 318 19.33 12.13 30.88
CA ARG A 318 20.65 12.77 30.96
C ARG A 318 21.11 12.94 32.41
N GLU A 319 20.21 13.33 33.29
CA GLU A 319 20.49 13.59 34.73
C GLU A 319 20.82 12.31 35.51
N GLN A 320 20.52 11.16 34.98
CA GLN A 320 20.78 9.82 35.56
C GLN A 320 22.08 9.19 35.05
N LEU A 321 22.77 9.82 34.09
CA LEU A 321 24.06 9.37 33.58
C LEU A 321 25.18 9.78 34.51
N ASP A 322 26.38 9.22 34.31
CA ASP A 322 27.57 9.69 34.93
C ASP A 322 27.89 11.17 34.55
N LEU A 323 28.60 11.90 35.38
CA LEU A 323 28.86 13.32 35.14
C LEU A 323 29.60 13.61 33.82
N ARG A 324 30.44 12.68 33.36
CA ARG A 324 31.13 12.81 32.07
C ARG A 324 30.15 12.66 30.92
N GLY A 325 29.28 11.65 30.98
CA GLY A 325 28.24 11.43 29.98
C GLY A 325 27.25 12.60 29.87
N GLN A 326 26.87 13.19 31.02
CA GLN A 326 26.05 14.41 31.05
C GLN A 326 26.73 15.58 30.31
N GLY A 327 28.04 15.78 30.55
CA GLY A 327 28.83 16.81 29.87
C GLY A 327 28.95 16.55 28.38
N TRP A 328 29.27 15.31 27.97
CA TRP A 328 29.43 14.98 26.55
C TRP A 328 28.12 15.11 25.78
N LEU A 329 26.99 14.67 26.31
CA LEU A 329 25.70 14.86 25.67
C LEU A 329 25.33 16.35 25.53
N ALA A 330 25.84 17.24 26.40
CA ALA A 330 25.63 18.68 26.25
C ALA A 330 26.35 19.25 25.02
N ASP A 331 27.50 18.68 24.65
CA ASP A 331 28.36 19.17 23.58
C ASP A 331 28.12 18.47 22.23
N TRP A 332 27.48 17.29 22.21
CA TRP A 332 27.27 16.53 20.99
C TRP A 332 26.09 17.05 20.17
N ALA A 333 26.24 16.97 18.83
CA ALA A 333 25.23 17.42 17.90
C ALA A 333 23.91 16.68 18.09
N ILE A 334 22.83 17.45 18.00
CA ILE A 334 21.45 16.97 17.95
C ILE A 334 20.99 17.11 16.50
N TRP A 335 20.63 15.99 15.88
CA TRP A 335 20.16 15.95 14.51
C TRP A 335 18.66 16.21 14.46
N SER A 336 18.22 17.12 13.58
CA SER A 336 16.82 17.51 13.49
C SER A 336 16.14 16.98 12.23
N ASP A 337 16.85 17.09 11.10
CA ASP A 337 16.29 16.74 9.80
C ASP A 337 17.11 15.65 9.13
N PHE A 338 16.41 14.73 8.47
CA PHE A 338 16.98 13.57 7.78
C PHE A 338 16.25 13.37 6.46
N LYS A 339 16.97 12.99 5.41
CA LYS A 339 16.37 12.74 4.11
C LYS A 339 17.08 11.61 3.39
N LEU A 340 16.30 10.70 2.81
CA LEU A 340 16.72 9.74 1.78
C LEU A 340 16.10 10.18 0.47
N ASP A 341 16.92 10.37 -0.56
CA ASP A 341 16.49 10.73 -1.91
C ASP A 341 16.93 9.67 -2.91
N GLN A 342 15.99 9.19 -3.75
CA GLN A 342 16.19 8.20 -4.81
C GLN A 342 15.91 8.88 -6.17
N PRO A 343 16.86 9.63 -6.73
CA PRO A 343 16.67 10.42 -7.96
C PRO A 343 16.59 9.58 -9.24
N ASN A 344 17.10 8.35 -9.21
CA ASN A 344 17.07 7.38 -10.32
C ASN A 344 17.06 5.94 -9.80
N ALA A 345 16.88 4.96 -10.69
CA ALA A 345 16.78 3.54 -10.32
C ALA A 345 18.06 2.92 -9.74
N ASN A 346 19.19 3.60 -9.78
CA ASN A 346 20.51 3.02 -9.46
C ASN A 346 21.31 3.82 -8.44
N GLY A 347 20.71 4.79 -7.76
CA GLY A 347 21.41 5.56 -6.73
C GLY A 347 20.47 6.24 -5.75
N PHE A 348 20.74 6.11 -4.44
CA PHE A 348 20.12 6.92 -3.40
C PHE A 348 21.19 7.52 -2.49
N THR A 349 20.83 8.62 -1.85
CA THR A 349 21.65 9.25 -0.82
C THR A 349 20.85 9.47 0.45
N ILE A 350 21.52 9.41 1.61
CA ILE A 350 20.97 9.80 2.90
C ILE A 350 21.77 10.98 3.41
N VAL A 351 21.09 12.04 3.79
CA VAL A 351 21.68 13.25 4.35
C VAL A 351 20.97 13.64 5.65
N LYS A 352 21.67 14.35 6.52
CA LYS A 352 21.13 14.85 7.81
C LYS A 352 21.66 16.23 8.11
N ARG A 353 20.94 16.99 8.96
CA ARG A 353 21.35 18.31 9.45
C ARG A 353 20.81 18.59 10.85
N THR A 354 21.41 19.54 11.54
CA THR A 354 21.02 19.91 12.92
C THR A 354 19.83 20.86 12.97
N GLY A 355 19.50 21.54 11.88
CA GLY A 355 18.36 22.46 11.81
C GLY A 355 18.17 23.00 10.39
N PRO A 356 17.08 23.75 10.14
CA PRO A 356 16.72 24.21 8.79
C PRO A 356 17.77 25.13 8.16
N ASP A 357 18.53 25.86 8.97
CA ASP A 357 19.56 26.79 8.53
C ASP A 357 20.97 26.16 8.45
N SER A 358 21.09 24.86 8.77
CA SER A 358 22.34 24.12 8.73
C SER A 358 22.55 23.44 7.37
N CYS A 359 23.81 23.27 6.98
CA CYS A 359 24.16 22.50 5.79
C CYS A 359 23.77 21.03 5.95
N TRP A 360 23.36 20.40 4.85
CA TRP A 360 23.18 18.95 4.77
C TRP A 360 24.53 18.24 4.79
N LEU A 361 24.67 17.22 5.62
CA LEU A 361 25.84 16.35 5.73
C LEU A 361 25.49 14.97 5.20
N ALA A 362 26.39 14.38 4.41
CA ALA A 362 26.25 13.00 3.94
C ALA A 362 26.24 12.02 5.10
N ALA A 363 25.27 11.11 5.12
CA ALA A 363 25.09 10.12 6.17
C ALA A 363 25.10 8.69 5.62
N GLY A 364 24.73 8.49 4.36
CA GLY A 364 24.72 7.19 3.71
C GLY A 364 24.43 7.31 2.21
N ALA A 365 24.66 6.22 1.49
CA ALA A 365 24.32 6.09 0.08
C ALA A 365 24.18 4.61 -0.27
N GLY A 366 23.53 4.32 -1.38
CA GLY A 366 23.39 2.99 -1.93
C GLY A 366 22.76 3.05 -3.31
N ARG A 367 22.32 1.88 -3.80
CA ARG A 367 21.79 1.76 -5.15
C ARG A 367 20.26 1.85 -5.20
N ARG A 368 19.55 0.94 -4.54
CA ARG A 368 18.09 0.76 -4.62
C ARG A 368 17.50 0.64 -3.22
N ALA A 369 16.98 1.73 -2.68
CA ALA A 369 16.37 1.74 -1.36
C ALA A 369 15.04 0.98 -1.35
N SER A 370 14.78 0.23 -0.27
CA SER A 370 13.53 -0.54 -0.13
C SER A 370 12.31 0.31 0.20
N GLY A 371 12.49 1.62 0.46
CA GLY A 371 11.40 2.59 0.54
C GLY A 371 10.68 2.67 1.88
N LEU A 372 11.35 2.38 3.00
CA LEU A 372 10.78 2.56 4.34
C LEU A 372 11.52 3.65 5.12
N VAL A 373 10.74 4.47 5.82
CA VAL A 373 11.21 5.43 6.84
C VAL A 373 10.48 5.17 8.15
N PHE A 374 11.19 5.30 9.27
CA PHE A 374 10.65 5.33 10.62
C PHE A 374 11.13 6.56 11.35
N VAL A 375 10.25 7.20 12.11
CA VAL A 375 10.57 8.16 13.16
C VAL A 375 9.73 7.90 14.40
N GLY A 376 10.35 8.01 15.57
CA GLY A 376 9.67 7.79 16.84
C GLY A 376 10.64 7.87 18.01
N ASP A 377 10.13 7.54 19.15
CA ASP A 377 10.90 7.37 20.38
C ASP A 377 10.67 5.97 20.98
N VAL A 378 11.33 5.65 22.08
CA VAL A 378 11.22 4.33 22.73
C VAL A 378 9.82 4.02 23.27
N SER A 379 8.86 4.94 23.16
CA SER A 379 7.46 4.74 23.52
C SER A 379 6.51 4.75 22.31
N GLY A 380 7.04 4.71 21.09
CA GLY A 380 6.29 4.53 19.86
C GLY A 380 6.64 5.51 18.76
N GLY A 381 6.08 5.28 17.59
CA GLY A 381 6.29 6.09 16.39
C GLY A 381 5.55 5.56 15.17
N LEU A 382 5.93 6.08 14.02
CA LEU A 382 5.36 5.67 12.73
C LEU A 382 6.47 5.24 11.78
N ALA A 383 6.31 4.07 11.16
CA ALA A 383 7.01 3.73 9.93
C ALA A 383 6.06 3.81 8.73
N VAL A 384 6.59 4.24 7.59
CA VAL A 384 5.85 4.26 6.31
C VAL A 384 6.71 3.58 5.26
N SER A 385 6.14 2.60 4.56
CA SER A 385 6.76 1.94 3.42
C SER A 385 6.01 2.27 2.14
N VAL A 386 6.75 2.51 1.06
CA VAL A 386 6.21 2.75 -0.30
C VAL A 386 6.52 1.53 -1.16
N LYS A 387 5.48 0.99 -1.77
CA LYS A 387 5.62 -0.08 -2.75
C LYS A 387 6.30 0.45 -4.02
N ASN A 388 7.25 -0.33 -4.54
CA ASN A 388 8.00 0.02 -5.75
C ASN A 388 8.76 1.36 -5.65
N PHE A 389 9.31 1.68 -4.46
CA PHE A 389 9.91 2.98 -4.17
C PHE A 389 11.02 3.37 -5.15
N TRP A 390 12.05 2.53 -5.31
CA TRP A 390 13.17 2.83 -6.21
C TRP A 390 12.79 2.70 -7.69
N GLN A 391 11.81 1.83 -8.02
CA GLN A 391 11.31 1.68 -9.39
C GLN A 391 10.56 2.93 -9.85
N SER A 392 9.80 3.55 -8.94
CA SER A 392 8.97 4.73 -9.25
C SER A 392 9.68 6.05 -8.95
N TYR A 393 11.02 6.09 -9.17
CA TYR A 393 11.77 7.33 -8.99
C TYR A 393 11.21 8.48 -9.87
N PRO A 394 11.48 9.75 -9.53
CA PRO A 394 12.23 10.25 -8.37
C PRO A 394 11.36 10.23 -7.11
N SER A 395 11.80 9.54 -6.10
CA SER A 395 11.07 9.38 -4.84
C SER A 395 11.94 9.77 -3.64
N GLY A 396 11.32 10.08 -2.50
CA GLY A 396 12.05 10.53 -1.33
C GLY A 396 11.35 10.21 -0.01
N LEU A 397 12.13 10.10 1.05
CA LEU A 397 11.68 9.92 2.42
C LEU A 397 12.34 10.98 3.28
N GLU A 398 11.57 11.69 4.08
CA GLU A 398 12.11 12.80 4.85
C GLU A 398 11.54 12.83 6.27
N VAL A 399 12.37 13.15 7.23
CA VAL A 399 11.99 13.43 8.61
C VAL A 399 12.47 14.83 8.94
N ARG A 400 11.56 15.67 9.38
CA ARG A 400 11.87 17.04 9.82
C ARG A 400 11.54 17.22 11.30
N ARG A 401 12.26 18.11 11.97
CA ARG A 401 12.01 18.52 13.35
C ARG A 401 12.05 17.37 14.38
N ALA A 402 12.83 16.31 14.12
CA ALA A 402 12.96 15.19 15.03
C ALA A 402 13.52 15.59 16.42
N ALA A 403 14.23 16.71 16.54
CA ALA A 403 14.68 17.28 17.79
C ALA A 403 13.56 17.99 18.57
N SER A 404 12.41 18.29 17.96
CA SER A 404 11.26 18.96 18.59
C SER A 404 10.35 17.95 19.29
N GLN A 405 9.27 18.40 19.93
CA GLN A 405 8.28 17.52 20.56
C GLN A 405 7.41 16.77 19.52
N GLU A 406 7.51 17.15 18.27
CA GLU A 406 6.79 16.55 17.17
C GLU A 406 7.66 16.60 15.91
N ALA A 407 7.85 15.44 15.28
CA ALA A 407 8.49 15.33 13.98
C ALA A 407 7.44 15.36 12.86
N GLU A 408 7.86 15.82 11.68
CA GLU A 408 7.12 15.57 10.43
C GLU A 408 7.78 14.40 9.70
N LEU A 409 7.00 13.38 9.38
CA LEU A 409 7.37 12.29 8.50
C LEU A 409 6.73 12.54 7.13
N LEU A 410 7.56 12.76 6.10
CA LEU A 410 7.13 12.99 4.73
C LEU A 410 7.57 11.83 3.86
N THR A 411 6.64 11.35 3.06
CA THR A 411 6.87 10.31 2.06
C THR A 411 6.56 10.91 0.70
N TRP A 412 7.61 11.17 -0.08
CA TRP A 412 7.51 11.77 -1.39
C TRP A 412 7.36 10.69 -2.46
N LEU A 413 6.20 10.67 -3.11
CA LEU A 413 5.93 9.86 -4.30
C LEU A 413 6.63 10.47 -5.52
N TRP A 414 6.73 11.81 -5.55
CA TRP A 414 7.60 12.57 -6.43
C TRP A 414 8.41 13.52 -5.57
N SER A 415 9.74 13.35 -5.59
CA SER A 415 10.64 14.13 -4.74
C SER A 415 10.71 15.59 -5.18
N PRO A 416 10.57 16.57 -4.26
CA PRO A 416 10.71 17.99 -4.59
C PRO A 416 12.16 18.38 -4.93
N ASP A 417 13.15 17.52 -4.70
CA ASP A 417 14.54 17.74 -5.08
C ASP A 417 14.80 17.40 -6.55
N ALA A 418 13.94 16.59 -7.17
CA ALA A 418 13.98 16.28 -8.59
C ALA A 418 13.47 17.46 -9.45
N PRO A 419 13.68 17.47 -10.76
CA PRO A 419 12.96 18.35 -11.68
C PRO A 419 11.46 18.28 -11.50
N ALA A 420 10.74 19.36 -11.77
CA ALA A 420 9.28 19.34 -11.73
C ALA A 420 8.74 18.37 -12.80
N MET A 421 7.72 17.61 -12.45
CA MET A 421 7.07 16.66 -13.36
C MET A 421 6.46 17.42 -14.54
N ASP A 422 6.92 17.08 -15.73
CA ASP A 422 6.51 17.68 -16.98
C ASP A 422 5.54 16.73 -17.69
N LEU A 423 4.29 17.14 -17.82
CA LEU A 423 3.24 16.37 -18.48
C LEU A 423 2.84 16.97 -19.84
N ARG A 424 3.66 17.89 -20.38
CA ARG A 424 3.41 18.42 -21.72
C ARG A 424 3.63 17.34 -22.77
N HIS A 425 2.85 17.40 -23.83
CA HIS A 425 3.12 16.59 -25.01
C HIS A 425 4.48 16.98 -25.61
N TYR A 426 5.36 16.01 -25.79
CA TYR A 426 6.76 16.25 -26.17
C TYR A 426 7.00 16.20 -27.67
N SER A 427 6.09 15.61 -28.46
CA SER A 427 6.20 15.51 -29.91
C SER A 427 5.14 16.35 -30.61
N ASP A 428 5.55 17.13 -31.59
CA ASP A 428 4.69 17.88 -32.52
C ASP A 428 4.55 17.20 -33.87
N ARG A 429 5.08 15.98 -34.01
CA ARG A 429 5.08 15.18 -35.24
C ARG A 429 4.45 13.84 -34.99
N ALA A 430 3.53 13.44 -35.89
CA ALA A 430 2.99 12.09 -35.88
C ALA A 430 4.06 11.07 -36.33
N HIS A 431 4.07 9.91 -35.73
CA HIS A 431 4.97 8.82 -36.08
C HIS A 431 4.34 7.97 -37.22
N GLY A 432 4.53 8.35 -38.47
CA GLY A 432 4.17 7.53 -39.63
C GLY A 432 2.78 6.87 -39.58
N LEU A 433 2.73 5.57 -39.55
CA LEU A 433 1.48 4.80 -39.42
C LEU A 433 0.86 4.91 -38.03
N GLU A 434 1.58 5.35 -37.07
CA GLU A 434 1.25 5.50 -35.66
C GLU A 434 0.47 6.79 -35.38
N ALA A 435 0.28 7.64 -36.39
CA ALA A 435 -0.58 8.82 -36.30
C ALA A 435 -2.00 8.51 -35.78
N VAL A 436 -2.40 7.25 -35.81
CA VAL A 436 -3.68 6.78 -35.26
C VAL A 436 -3.66 6.74 -33.74
N TYR A 437 -2.49 6.55 -33.13
CA TYR A 437 -2.38 6.39 -31.69
C TYR A 437 -1.67 7.56 -31.00
N GLU A 438 -0.87 8.35 -31.73
CA GLU A 438 -0.33 9.62 -31.25
C GLU A 438 -1.02 10.78 -31.99
N ASP A 439 -2.01 11.37 -31.35
CA ASP A 439 -2.70 12.53 -31.91
C ASP A 439 -1.96 13.81 -31.55
N VAL A 440 -1.38 14.47 -32.55
CA VAL A 440 -0.64 15.72 -32.41
C VAL A 440 -1.50 16.96 -32.65
N GLN A 441 -2.78 16.79 -32.90
CA GLN A 441 -3.71 17.91 -33.14
C GLN A 441 -3.99 18.67 -31.84
N PRO A 442 -4.12 20.01 -31.90
CA PRO A 442 -4.46 20.80 -30.73
C PRO A 442 -5.74 20.33 -30.04
N GLY A 443 -5.67 20.09 -28.72
CA GLY A 443 -6.78 19.65 -27.89
C GLY A 443 -6.94 18.13 -27.76
N PHE A 444 -6.16 17.31 -28.49
CA PHE A 444 -6.17 15.86 -28.35
C PHE A 444 -5.02 15.34 -27.50
N SER A 445 -3.83 15.87 -27.66
CA SER A 445 -2.65 15.49 -26.89
C SER A 445 -2.58 16.27 -25.57
N THR A 446 -3.49 16.01 -24.67
CA THR A 446 -3.54 16.66 -23.35
C THR A 446 -3.30 15.65 -22.22
N ALA A 447 -2.63 16.08 -21.17
CA ALA A 447 -2.43 15.30 -19.94
C ALA A 447 -3.67 15.25 -19.04
N ASN A 448 -4.74 15.97 -19.37
CA ASN A 448 -5.96 16.00 -18.57
C ASN A 448 -6.59 14.59 -18.49
N GLY A 449 -6.81 14.09 -17.26
CA GLY A 449 -7.32 12.77 -17.01
C GLY A 449 -6.25 11.68 -16.80
N VAL A 450 -4.97 11.99 -17.03
CA VAL A 450 -3.87 11.07 -16.68
C VAL A 450 -3.90 10.80 -15.18
N ALA A 451 -3.92 9.51 -14.82
CA ALA A 451 -4.04 9.09 -13.44
C ALA A 451 -2.86 8.21 -13.00
N ARG A 452 -2.44 8.36 -11.75
CA ARG A 452 -1.42 7.50 -11.13
C ARG A 452 -1.90 7.00 -9.79
N THR A 453 -1.76 5.68 -9.58
CA THR A 453 -2.03 5.04 -8.29
C THR A 453 -0.72 4.62 -7.63
N SER A 454 -0.56 4.98 -6.36
CA SER A 454 0.55 4.60 -5.49
C SER A 454 0.04 3.86 -4.27
N GLU A 455 0.85 2.94 -3.74
CA GLU A 455 0.49 2.13 -2.58
C GLU A 455 1.54 2.30 -1.48
N LEU A 456 1.06 2.58 -0.28
CA LEU A 456 1.85 2.75 0.93
C LEU A 456 1.33 1.81 2.02
N THR A 457 2.21 1.43 2.94
CA THR A 457 1.80 0.78 4.19
C THR A 457 2.29 1.60 5.37
N LEU A 458 1.36 1.97 6.23
CA LEU A 458 1.62 2.67 7.48
C LEU A 458 1.76 1.63 8.58
N PHE A 459 2.83 1.69 9.36
CA PHE A 459 3.11 0.81 10.49
C PHE A 459 3.24 1.65 11.77
N PRO A 460 2.12 1.95 12.44
CA PRO A 460 2.15 2.53 13.79
C PRO A 460 2.74 1.52 14.77
N THR A 461 3.70 1.92 15.58
CA THR A 461 4.42 1.04 16.52
C THR A 461 4.39 1.59 17.94
N GLY A 462 4.36 0.71 18.95
CA GLY A 462 4.42 1.07 20.37
C GLY A 462 5.85 1.21 20.91
N SER A 463 6.87 1.00 20.08
CA SER A 463 8.28 1.12 20.42
C SER A 463 9.12 1.40 19.18
N VAL A 464 10.41 1.65 19.35
CA VAL A 464 11.37 1.66 18.23
C VAL A 464 11.48 0.23 17.69
N PRO A 465 11.14 -0.05 16.42
CA PRO A 465 11.25 -1.39 15.86
C PRO A 465 12.71 -1.83 15.82
N THR A 466 12.99 -3.09 16.07
CA THR A 466 14.33 -3.69 15.90
C THR A 466 14.80 -3.59 14.44
N LYS A 467 16.09 -3.90 14.20
CA LYS A 467 16.60 -3.99 12.82
C LYS A 467 15.79 -5.00 11.99
N GLU A 468 15.54 -6.17 12.55
CA GLU A 468 14.81 -7.25 11.87
C GLU A 468 13.37 -6.83 11.56
N GLU A 469 12.64 -6.29 12.54
CA GLU A 469 11.28 -5.78 12.34
C GLU A 469 11.24 -4.68 11.27
N THR A 470 12.20 -3.74 11.29
CA THR A 470 12.30 -2.68 10.29
C THR A 470 12.49 -3.24 8.88
N VAL A 471 13.38 -4.22 8.71
CA VAL A 471 13.63 -4.90 7.43
C VAL A 471 12.38 -5.68 6.98
N ASN A 472 11.73 -6.38 7.90
CA ASN A 472 10.51 -7.14 7.60
C ASN A 472 9.36 -6.21 7.18
N MET A 473 9.16 -5.06 7.86
CA MET A 473 8.19 -4.05 7.45
C MET A 473 8.49 -3.50 6.05
N ALA A 474 9.77 -3.23 5.75
CA ALA A 474 10.18 -2.74 4.43
C ALA A 474 9.88 -3.76 3.33
N GLN A 475 10.19 -5.03 3.56
CA GLN A 475 9.92 -6.11 2.61
C GLN A 475 8.41 -6.35 2.44
N ALA A 476 7.65 -6.40 3.54
CA ALA A 476 6.20 -6.57 3.50
C ALA A 476 5.50 -5.43 2.74
N GLY A 477 5.95 -4.17 2.92
CA GLY A 477 5.42 -3.02 2.20
C GLY A 477 5.84 -2.99 0.72
N ALA A 478 7.08 -3.41 0.41
CA ALA A 478 7.57 -3.44 -0.97
C ALA A 478 6.96 -4.57 -1.80
N ARG A 479 6.68 -5.72 -1.18
CA ARG A 479 6.13 -6.92 -1.83
C ARG A 479 4.99 -7.52 -1.01
N PRO A 480 3.78 -6.92 -1.06
CA PRO A 480 2.61 -7.47 -0.39
C PRO A 480 2.31 -8.88 -0.91
N THR A 481 2.07 -9.82 0.00
CA THR A 481 1.73 -11.20 -0.36
C THR A 481 0.35 -11.30 -1.01
N LEU A 482 0.21 -12.20 -1.98
CA LEU A 482 -1.02 -12.41 -2.73
C LEU A 482 -1.45 -13.87 -2.63
N LEU A 483 -2.74 -14.11 -2.34
CA LEU A 483 -3.41 -15.39 -2.46
C LEU A 483 -4.05 -15.50 -3.84
N VAL A 484 -3.82 -16.62 -4.52
CA VAL A 484 -4.32 -16.86 -5.87
C VAL A 484 -4.88 -18.27 -6.01
N CYS A 485 -5.85 -18.44 -6.92
CA CYS A 485 -6.27 -19.76 -7.40
C CYS A 485 -5.28 -20.26 -8.45
N SER A 486 -5.25 -21.59 -8.68
CA SER A 486 -4.44 -22.14 -9.77
C SER A 486 -4.96 -21.71 -11.14
N PRO A 487 -4.10 -21.65 -12.18
CA PRO A 487 -4.51 -21.39 -13.55
C PRO A 487 -5.57 -22.37 -14.07
N GLU A 488 -5.48 -23.65 -13.70
CA GLU A 488 -6.44 -24.69 -14.07
C GLU A 488 -7.83 -24.39 -13.50
N TYR A 489 -7.89 -23.99 -12.21
CA TYR A 489 -9.15 -23.58 -11.60
C TYR A 489 -9.73 -22.36 -12.31
N LEU A 490 -8.94 -21.31 -12.53
CA LEU A 490 -9.35 -20.08 -13.19
C LEU A 490 -9.89 -20.36 -14.62
N HIS A 491 -9.22 -21.24 -15.37
CA HIS A 491 -9.64 -21.68 -16.69
C HIS A 491 -10.98 -22.42 -16.65
N ALA A 492 -11.13 -23.37 -15.72
CA ALA A 492 -12.34 -24.19 -15.60
C ALA A 492 -13.59 -23.37 -15.27
N GLN A 493 -13.47 -22.21 -14.61
CA GLN A 493 -14.61 -21.37 -14.28
C GLN A 493 -15.17 -20.58 -15.49
N GLY A 494 -14.41 -20.45 -16.59
CA GLY A 494 -14.84 -19.70 -17.78
C GLY A 494 -15.10 -18.21 -17.56
N ALA A 495 -14.63 -17.65 -16.45
CA ALA A 495 -14.91 -16.26 -16.05
C ALA A 495 -14.18 -15.21 -16.89
N PHE A 496 -13.06 -15.58 -17.49
CA PHE A 496 -12.19 -14.68 -18.28
C PHE A 496 -12.44 -14.75 -19.80
N GLY A 497 -13.43 -15.51 -20.23
CA GLY A 497 -13.69 -15.72 -21.66
C GLY A 497 -12.85 -16.85 -22.26
N VAL A 498 -12.49 -16.72 -23.55
CA VAL A 498 -11.76 -17.76 -24.29
C VAL A 498 -10.25 -17.57 -24.13
N TRP A 499 -9.61 -18.53 -23.50
CA TRP A 499 -8.16 -18.64 -23.36
C TRP A 499 -7.78 -20.11 -23.13
N SER A 500 -6.51 -20.47 -23.24
CA SER A 500 -6.04 -21.85 -23.09
C SER A 500 -4.97 -21.94 -22.00
N LEU A 501 -4.90 -23.09 -21.35
CA LEU A 501 -3.76 -23.45 -20.50
C LEU A 501 -2.54 -23.80 -21.37
N PRO A 502 -1.31 -23.71 -20.84
CA PRO A 502 -0.11 -24.19 -21.52
C PRO A 502 -0.27 -25.63 -21.97
N ASP A 503 0.09 -25.94 -23.22
CA ASP A 503 -0.03 -27.27 -23.79
C ASP A 503 1.29 -27.75 -24.41
N ARG A 504 1.95 -28.70 -23.76
CA ARG A 504 3.24 -29.29 -24.16
C ARG A 504 3.09 -30.73 -24.68
N SER A 505 1.88 -31.14 -25.10
CA SER A 505 1.54 -32.52 -25.46
C SER A 505 2.23 -33.03 -26.74
N THR A 506 2.55 -32.13 -27.68
CA THR A 506 3.25 -32.46 -28.91
C THR A 506 4.58 -31.68 -29.04
N PRO A 507 5.54 -32.15 -29.88
CA PRO A 507 6.77 -31.40 -30.12
C PRO A 507 6.56 -29.97 -30.61
N LEU A 508 5.57 -29.76 -31.52
CA LEU A 508 5.25 -28.43 -32.03
C LEU A 508 4.66 -27.52 -30.96
N LYS A 509 3.70 -27.99 -30.16
CA LYS A 509 3.11 -27.22 -29.06
C LYS A 509 4.16 -26.87 -28.01
N ARG A 510 5.04 -27.81 -27.66
CA ARG A 510 6.17 -27.57 -26.76
C ARG A 510 7.07 -26.45 -27.27
N ALA A 511 7.42 -26.48 -28.56
CA ALA A 511 8.26 -25.44 -29.16
C ALA A 511 7.62 -24.04 -29.08
N ILE A 512 6.26 -23.95 -29.22
CA ILE A 512 5.52 -22.71 -29.07
C ILE A 512 5.57 -22.22 -27.61
N GLU A 513 5.30 -23.09 -26.64
CA GLU A 513 5.35 -22.74 -25.21
C GLU A 513 6.78 -22.33 -24.78
N ASP A 514 7.81 -23.02 -25.25
CA ASP A 514 9.20 -22.68 -24.98
C ASP A 514 9.56 -21.30 -25.57
N GLN A 515 9.02 -20.96 -26.75
CA GLN A 515 9.18 -19.64 -27.36
C GLN A 515 8.49 -18.55 -26.53
N LEU A 516 7.28 -18.80 -26.01
CA LEU A 516 6.57 -17.84 -25.14
C LEU A 516 7.33 -17.61 -23.84
N ASP A 517 7.80 -18.67 -23.17
CA ASP A 517 8.61 -18.55 -21.95
C ASP A 517 9.91 -17.76 -22.20
N ALA A 518 10.59 -18.05 -23.32
CA ALA A 518 11.80 -17.32 -23.73
C ALA A 518 11.51 -15.84 -23.99
N THR A 519 10.35 -15.52 -24.58
CA THR A 519 9.93 -14.15 -24.86
C THR A 519 9.66 -13.38 -23.57
N VAL A 520 8.94 -13.97 -22.62
CA VAL A 520 8.70 -13.35 -21.30
C VAL A 520 10.02 -13.08 -20.57
N ALA A 521 10.90 -14.09 -20.53
CA ALA A 521 12.22 -13.95 -19.89
C ALA A 521 13.09 -12.87 -20.57
N PHE A 522 13.01 -12.76 -21.91
CA PHE A 522 13.70 -11.72 -22.67
C PHE A 522 13.21 -10.33 -22.26
N TYR A 523 11.90 -10.07 -22.24
CA TYR A 523 11.35 -8.76 -21.87
C TYR A 523 11.65 -8.38 -20.43
N GLN A 524 11.53 -9.32 -19.49
CA GLN A 524 11.91 -9.06 -18.09
C GLN A 524 13.39 -8.63 -17.97
N LYS A 525 14.29 -9.27 -18.74
CA LYS A 525 15.69 -8.90 -18.78
C LYS A 525 15.92 -7.52 -19.43
N GLN A 526 15.14 -7.16 -20.44
CA GLN A 526 15.26 -5.86 -21.11
C GLN A 526 14.92 -4.70 -20.17
N ILE A 527 13.90 -4.84 -19.32
CA ILE A 527 13.55 -3.82 -18.32
C ILE A 527 14.75 -3.47 -17.44
N ASP A 528 15.43 -4.49 -16.89
CA ASP A 528 16.62 -4.28 -16.05
C ASP A 528 17.83 -3.77 -16.85
N GLN A 529 18.05 -4.29 -18.05
CA GLN A 529 19.18 -3.96 -18.90
C GLN A 529 19.15 -2.50 -19.38
N HIS A 530 17.97 -2.00 -19.73
CA HIS A 530 17.76 -0.64 -20.22
C HIS A 530 17.31 0.34 -19.13
N GLY A 531 17.04 -0.16 -17.92
CA GLY A 531 16.63 0.67 -16.80
C GLY A 531 15.26 1.33 -17.03
N TRP A 532 14.33 0.61 -17.65
CA TRP A 532 12.96 1.08 -17.90
C TRP A 532 12.17 1.16 -16.59
N TYR A 533 12.49 2.16 -15.82
CA TYR A 533 11.86 2.47 -14.53
C TYR A 533 11.59 3.97 -14.46
N GLY A 534 10.60 4.34 -13.68
CA GLY A 534 10.23 5.73 -13.46
C GLY A 534 8.83 5.85 -12.88
N PHE A 535 8.44 7.03 -12.48
CA PHE A 535 7.13 7.27 -11.89
C PHE A 535 5.98 6.90 -12.85
N TRP A 536 6.13 7.16 -14.14
CA TRP A 536 5.10 6.90 -15.15
C TRP A 536 5.30 5.57 -15.90
N ASP A 537 6.53 5.25 -16.27
CA ASP A 537 6.86 4.17 -17.20
C ASP A 537 7.55 2.99 -16.53
N TYR A 538 7.37 2.82 -15.26
CA TYR A 538 8.08 1.78 -14.55
C TYR A 538 7.55 0.38 -14.94
N GLY A 539 8.46 -0.46 -15.43
CA GLY A 539 8.15 -1.81 -15.87
C GLY A 539 7.53 -1.91 -17.27
N ASP A 540 7.41 -0.81 -17.98
CA ASP A 540 6.94 -0.79 -19.35
C ASP A 540 8.02 -1.23 -20.33
N VAL A 541 7.61 -1.86 -21.43
CA VAL A 541 8.52 -2.26 -22.51
C VAL A 541 8.54 -1.16 -23.54
N MET A 542 9.65 -0.45 -23.60
CA MET A 542 9.84 0.63 -24.56
C MET A 542 10.26 0.05 -25.92
N HIS A 543 9.63 0.53 -26.97
CA HIS A 543 10.08 0.30 -28.34
C HIS A 543 10.89 1.49 -28.81
N SER A 544 12.03 1.24 -29.42
CA SER A 544 12.76 2.26 -30.13
C SER A 544 12.23 2.28 -31.56
N TYR A 545 11.70 3.41 -31.95
CA TYR A 545 11.33 3.71 -33.33
C TYR A 545 12.39 4.62 -33.92
N GLU A 546 13.32 4.10 -34.66
CA GLU A 546 14.24 4.88 -35.48
C GLU A 546 13.84 4.82 -36.96
#